data_4a104627b0f3826cca17125636861ee1
#
_entry.id   4a104627b0f3826cca17125636861ee1
#
_cell.length_a   1.000
_cell.length_b   1.000
_cell.length_c   1.000
_cell.angle_alpha   90.00
_cell.angle_beta   90.00
_cell.angle_gamma   90.00
#
_symmetry.space_group_name_H-M   'P 1'
#
loop_
_entity.id
_entity.type
_entity.pdbx_description
1 polymer ?
#
loop_
_entity_poly.entity_id
_entity_poly.type
_entity_poly.pdbx_seq_one_letter_code
_entity_poly.pdbx_strand_id
1 'polypeptide(L)'
;MRSTLAGQACRANIRRPLSIRTLVSASAHSLRIHCRPLHNDATGKSSTFNYDAFYQTELDKKHADKSYRYFNNINRLAGEFPRAHLADAGSKVTVWCSNDYLGMSKNPSVLQNMHETLDTYGVSSGGTRNISGHNQHAIDLEKTIAELHSKESALVFSSCFVANDATLATLGSKLPNCVFLSDSNNHASLIQGIRHSGAKKMVFQHNDLVDLEDKLASLPVEVPKIIVFESVYSMSGSVSPIEKICDLADKYGALTFLDEVHAVGMYGPRGAGVAEHLDFTANASRPWGATGTSTVQDRIDIITGTLGKAYGCVGGYIAGTNKVVDLIRSLAPGFIFTTSLPPAVLSGAKTSIEYQASYDGDRRLQQIHTRGTKAALLAKDIPVIPNPSHILPLLVGDAELAKQASDLLLKDWGIYIQAINYPTVPKGEERLRITPTSGHLHELTEHLVTAVDAVWTQLGIKRISDWAAARPEGFLGVGQHDLPSNEPLWTDVQLGLAEPENSSHNMTGVYCLTTWEVCSKAKEKNMPKLRYSL
;
A
#
# COMPACT_ATOMS: atom_id res chain seq x y z
N MET A 1 59.24 -44.42 1.39
CA MET A 1 60.42 -43.60 1.16
C MET A 1 60.11 -42.18 1.59
N ARG A 2 60.90 -41.75 2.54
CA ARG A 2 60.93 -40.45 3.20
C ARG A 2 61.30 -39.30 2.24
N SER A 3 60.72 -38.09 2.49
CA SER A 3 61.42 -36.81 2.68
C SER A 3 60.36 -35.71 2.84
N THR A 4 60.09 -35.19 3.96
CA THR A 4 60.61 -34.06 4.78
C THR A 4 61.13 -32.86 4.00
N LEU A 5 60.51 -31.70 4.28
CA LEU A 5 61.07 -30.33 4.55
C LEU A 5 59.93 -29.32 4.47
N ALA A 6 59.59 -28.75 5.51
CA ALA A 6 60.12 -27.67 6.37
C ALA A 6 59.36 -26.35 6.14
N GLY A 7 58.76 -25.92 7.22
CA GLY A 7 57.93 -24.72 7.33
C GLY A 7 58.75 -23.43 7.40
N GLN A 8 58.05 -22.36 7.14
CA GLN A 8 58.41 -21.02 7.63
C GLN A 8 57.18 -20.33 8.20
N ALA A 9 57.21 -20.17 9.51
CA ALA A 9 56.28 -19.33 10.24
C ALA A 9 56.68 -17.87 10.12
N CYS A 10 55.78 -17.04 9.60
CA CYS A 10 55.95 -15.60 9.68
C CYS A 10 55.23 -15.09 10.94
N ARG A 11 55.99 -14.67 11.94
CA ARG A 11 55.51 -14.02 13.17
C ARG A 11 55.17 -12.57 12.83
N ALA A 12 53.93 -12.16 12.96
CA ALA A 12 53.51 -10.78 12.98
C ALA A 12 53.60 -10.20 14.41
N ASN A 13 54.36 -9.14 14.56
CA ASN A 13 54.58 -8.37 15.77
C ASN A 13 53.29 -7.61 16.18
N ILE A 14 52.79 -7.92 17.35
CA ILE A 14 51.79 -7.12 18.04
C ILE A 14 52.50 -5.92 18.69
N ARG A 15 52.26 -4.71 18.21
CA ARG A 15 52.61 -3.45 18.89
C ARG A 15 51.43 -2.96 19.72
N ARG A 16 51.74 -2.64 20.99
CA ARG A 16 50.86 -2.15 22.06
C ARG A 16 50.25 -0.78 21.71
N PRO A 17 49.08 -0.42 22.31
CA PRO A 17 48.41 0.86 22.05
C PRO A 17 49.13 2.00 22.79
N LEU A 18 49.35 3.11 22.06
CA LEU A 18 49.74 4.38 22.61
C LEU A 18 48.54 5.13 23.15
N SER A 19 48.63 5.50 24.41
CA SER A 19 47.69 6.38 25.10
C SER A 19 47.76 7.79 24.49
N ILE A 20 46.65 8.32 24.01
CA ILE A 20 46.51 9.74 23.69
C ILE A 20 45.76 10.43 24.82
N ARG A 21 46.52 11.17 25.63
CA ARG A 21 45.97 12.18 26.55
C ARG A 21 45.68 13.45 25.74
N THR A 22 44.43 13.88 25.87
CA THR A 22 43.91 15.27 25.96
C THR A 22 44.75 16.40 25.36
N LEU A 23 44.23 17.03 24.32
CA LEU A 23 44.26 18.47 24.12
C LEU A 23 42.94 18.94 23.50
N VAL A 24 42.11 19.48 24.37
CA VAL A 24 40.93 20.26 23.97
C VAL A 24 41.47 21.63 23.57
N SER A 25 41.43 21.95 22.29
CA SER A 25 41.42 23.33 21.83
C SER A 25 40.26 23.52 20.89
N ALA A 26 39.32 24.30 21.35
CA ALA A 26 38.20 24.76 20.57
C ALA A 26 38.68 25.61 19.41
N SER A 27 38.43 25.14 18.18
CA SER A 27 38.34 26.03 17.04
C SER A 27 37.03 25.70 16.32
N ALA A 28 36.08 26.58 16.56
CA ALA A 28 34.84 26.63 15.77
C ALA A 28 35.22 26.92 14.30
N HIS A 29 35.40 25.87 13.52
CA HIS A 29 35.40 25.99 12.06
C HIS A 29 33.93 26.05 11.63
N SER A 30 33.42 27.27 11.55
CA SER A 30 32.25 27.60 10.75
C SER A 30 32.49 27.02 9.35
N LEU A 31 31.74 25.96 9.02
CA LEU A 31 31.55 25.52 7.65
C LEU A 31 30.88 26.67 6.89
N ARG A 32 31.69 27.59 6.36
CA ARG A 32 31.21 28.52 5.34
C ARG A 32 30.88 27.69 4.12
N ILE A 33 29.59 27.39 3.98
CA ILE A 33 29.03 27.00 2.69
C ILE A 33 29.38 28.14 1.75
N HIS A 34 30.32 27.91 0.83
CA HIS A 34 30.62 28.83 -0.24
C HIS A 34 29.42 28.81 -1.20
N CYS A 35 28.39 29.61 -0.88
CA CYS A 35 27.49 30.08 -1.91
C CYS A 35 28.36 30.89 -2.89
N ARG A 36 28.45 30.47 -4.14
CA ARG A 36 29.02 31.30 -5.19
C ARG A 36 28.33 32.66 -5.11
N PRO A 37 29.05 33.79 -4.90
CA PRO A 37 28.42 35.08 -5.00
C PRO A 37 27.89 35.25 -6.41
N LEU A 38 26.59 35.53 -6.54
CA LEU A 38 26.02 36.01 -7.78
C LEU A 38 26.79 37.28 -8.14
N HIS A 39 27.49 37.25 -9.28
CA HIS A 39 28.14 38.43 -9.83
C HIS A 39 27.04 39.48 -10.11
N ASN A 40 26.92 40.47 -9.23
CA ASN A 40 26.27 41.71 -9.54
C ASN A 40 27.22 42.54 -10.40
N ASP A 41 27.07 42.45 -11.70
CA ASP A 41 27.69 43.43 -12.58
C ASP A 41 27.03 44.80 -12.33
N ALA A 42 27.86 45.80 -12.00
CA ALA A 42 27.44 47.16 -11.70
C ALA A 42 26.84 47.93 -12.92
N THR A 43 26.43 47.23 -13.96
CA THR A 43 25.84 47.77 -15.21
C THR A 43 24.38 47.45 -15.40
N GLY A 44 23.56 47.39 -14.32
CA GLY A 44 22.11 47.54 -14.42
C GLY A 44 21.32 46.57 -15.31
N LYS A 45 21.90 45.47 -15.78
CA LYS A 45 21.21 44.41 -16.52
C LYS A 45 21.46 43.06 -15.82
N SER A 46 20.69 42.79 -14.75
CA SER A 46 20.59 41.39 -14.27
C SER A 46 19.67 40.64 -15.24
N SER A 47 20.27 39.93 -16.17
CA SER A 47 19.53 39.10 -17.13
C SER A 47 19.56 37.60 -16.74
N THR A 48 20.04 37.25 -15.55
CA THR A 48 20.09 35.86 -15.11
C THR A 48 18.89 35.53 -14.23
N PHE A 49 18.17 34.47 -14.59
CA PHE A 49 17.06 33.96 -13.78
C PHE A 49 17.54 33.54 -12.40
N ASN A 50 16.89 34.03 -11.34
CA ASN A 50 17.21 33.64 -9.95
C ASN A 50 16.49 32.35 -9.58
N TYR A 51 17.15 31.22 -9.74
CA TYR A 51 16.61 29.89 -9.45
C TYR A 51 16.26 29.71 -7.96
N ASP A 52 17.10 30.21 -7.04
CA ASP A 52 16.89 30.04 -5.60
C ASP A 52 15.65 30.82 -5.13
N ALA A 53 15.47 32.04 -5.60
CA ALA A 53 14.25 32.81 -5.31
C ALA A 53 13.00 32.15 -5.89
N PHE A 54 13.10 31.55 -7.07
CA PHE A 54 11.99 30.76 -7.64
C PHE A 54 11.66 29.53 -6.78
N TYR A 55 12.68 28.74 -6.39
CA TYR A 55 12.48 27.57 -5.54
C TYR A 55 11.87 27.97 -4.20
N GLN A 56 12.35 29.03 -3.56
CA GLN A 56 11.80 29.53 -2.31
C GLN A 56 10.33 29.94 -2.48
N THR A 57 9.98 30.65 -3.55
CA THR A 57 8.59 31.02 -3.83
C THR A 57 7.66 29.81 -3.97
N GLU A 58 8.11 28.74 -4.63
CA GLU A 58 7.31 27.50 -4.76
C GLU A 58 7.18 26.77 -3.41
N LEU A 59 8.21 26.78 -2.56
CA LEU A 59 8.15 26.21 -1.21
C LEU A 59 7.22 27.04 -0.31
N ASP A 60 7.29 28.37 -0.37
CA ASP A 60 6.42 29.27 0.39
C ASP A 60 4.94 29.04 0.08
N LYS A 61 4.59 28.79 -1.20
CA LYS A 61 3.23 28.38 -1.58
C LYS A 61 2.78 27.11 -0.85
N LYS A 62 3.68 26.13 -0.73
CA LYS A 62 3.40 24.87 -0.01
C LYS A 62 3.19 25.06 1.49
N HIS A 63 3.94 25.97 2.10
CA HIS A 63 3.74 26.34 3.49
C HIS A 63 2.44 27.13 3.70
N ALA A 64 2.14 28.08 2.80
CA ALA A 64 0.95 28.91 2.89
C ALA A 64 -0.35 28.09 2.73
N ASP A 65 -0.38 27.14 1.79
CA ASP A 65 -1.55 26.27 1.56
C ASP A 65 -1.57 25.01 2.45
N LYS A 66 -0.61 24.88 3.39
CA LYS A 66 -0.45 23.74 4.32
C LYS A 66 -0.26 22.39 3.60
N SER A 67 0.20 22.39 2.35
CA SER A 67 0.50 21.18 1.56
C SER A 67 1.97 20.75 1.65
N TYR A 68 2.80 21.48 2.44
CA TYR A 68 4.18 21.08 2.68
C TYR A 68 4.23 19.79 3.50
N ARG A 69 5.03 18.82 3.02
CA ARG A 69 5.13 17.50 3.65
C ARG A 69 6.31 17.45 4.62
N TYR A 70 6.02 17.11 5.86
CA TYR A 70 7.02 16.80 6.88
C TYR A 70 7.28 15.30 6.93
N PHE A 71 8.53 14.93 7.14
CA PHE A 71 8.96 13.52 7.19
C PHE A 71 9.42 13.18 8.61
N ASN A 72 8.72 12.27 9.26
CA ASN A 72 9.13 11.73 10.55
C ASN A 72 10.15 10.61 10.33
N ASN A 73 11.19 10.55 11.18
CA ASN A 73 12.17 9.48 11.16
C ASN A 73 11.61 8.27 11.92
N ILE A 74 11.05 7.30 11.21
CA ILE A 74 10.38 6.12 11.76
C ILE A 74 11.13 4.86 11.31
N ASN A 75 11.77 4.17 12.25
CA ASN A 75 12.57 2.97 12.00
C ASN A 75 11.80 1.73 12.50
N ARG A 76 11.11 1.03 11.62
CA ARG A 76 10.29 -0.14 11.96
C ARG A 76 11.17 -1.30 12.46
N LEU A 77 10.71 -1.98 13.50
CA LEU A 77 11.39 -3.10 14.14
C LEU A 77 10.73 -4.42 13.72
N ALA A 78 11.42 -5.24 12.93
CA ALA A 78 10.90 -6.53 12.50
C ALA A 78 10.57 -7.46 13.70
N GLY A 79 11.45 -7.53 14.69
CA GLY A 79 11.26 -8.35 15.89
C GLY A 79 10.16 -7.88 16.85
N GLU A 80 9.71 -6.62 16.73
CA GLU A 80 8.72 -6.00 17.62
C GLU A 80 7.52 -5.42 16.84
N PHE A 81 7.21 -5.93 15.64
CA PHE A 81 6.11 -5.46 14.82
C PHE A 81 4.78 -5.41 15.62
N PRO A 82 3.99 -4.32 15.55
CA PRO A 82 4.08 -3.16 14.66
C PRO A 82 4.84 -1.96 15.26
N ARG A 83 5.83 -2.19 16.10
CA ARG A 83 6.61 -1.13 16.72
C ARG A 83 7.72 -0.60 15.80
N ALA A 84 8.11 0.65 16.08
CA ALA A 84 9.24 1.34 15.49
C ALA A 84 9.95 2.14 16.57
N HIS A 85 11.13 2.67 16.26
CA HIS A 85 11.76 3.74 17.05
C HIS A 85 11.93 5.00 16.21
N LEU A 86 12.00 6.15 16.87
CA LEU A 86 12.30 7.43 16.24
C LEU A 86 13.81 7.52 15.90
N ALA A 87 14.36 8.72 15.79
CA ALA A 87 15.80 8.89 15.57
C ALA A 87 16.63 8.28 16.72
N ASP A 88 16.14 8.39 17.97
CA ASP A 88 16.69 7.68 19.11
C ASP A 88 16.06 6.29 19.25
N ALA A 89 16.90 5.25 19.35
CA ALA A 89 16.48 3.86 19.45
C ALA A 89 15.68 3.54 20.74
N GLY A 90 15.85 4.35 21.80
CA GLY A 90 15.07 4.24 23.03
C GLY A 90 13.63 4.77 22.92
N SER A 91 13.38 5.66 21.96
CA SER A 91 12.08 6.29 21.75
C SER A 91 11.17 5.42 20.87
N LYS A 92 10.54 4.39 21.48
CA LYS A 92 9.67 3.45 20.78
C LYS A 92 8.26 3.99 20.58
N VAL A 93 7.70 3.70 19.40
CA VAL A 93 6.34 4.09 18.99
C VAL A 93 5.61 2.91 18.34
N THR A 94 4.26 2.94 18.37
CA THR A 94 3.42 2.00 17.63
C THR A 94 2.96 2.64 16.32
N VAL A 95 3.17 1.96 15.18
CA VAL A 95 2.87 2.49 13.85
C VAL A 95 1.48 2.03 13.40
N TRP A 96 0.53 2.95 13.27
CA TRP A 96 -0.85 2.69 12.87
C TRP A 96 -1.20 3.07 11.44
N CYS A 97 -0.24 3.57 10.67
CA CYS A 97 -0.44 3.99 9.27
C CYS A 97 0.46 3.23 8.28
N SER A 98 1.02 2.09 8.70
CA SER A 98 1.87 1.26 7.82
C SER A 98 1.05 0.60 6.71
N ASN A 99 1.61 0.53 5.51
CA ASN A 99 1.05 -0.25 4.42
C ASN A 99 1.47 -1.73 4.45
N ASP A 100 2.35 -2.14 5.35
CA ASP A 100 2.69 -3.56 5.60
C ASP A 100 1.58 -4.21 6.45
N TYR A 101 0.40 -4.36 5.85
CA TYR A 101 -0.85 -4.72 6.53
C TYR A 101 -0.80 -6.05 7.26
N LEU A 102 -0.01 -6.99 6.75
CA LEU A 102 0.07 -8.36 7.26
C LEU A 102 1.39 -8.64 8.02
N GLY A 103 2.31 -7.65 8.06
CA GLY A 103 3.62 -7.84 8.67
C GLY A 103 4.53 -8.81 7.91
N MET A 104 4.34 -8.95 6.60
CA MET A 104 5.13 -9.85 5.78
C MET A 104 6.61 -9.45 5.71
N SER A 105 6.94 -8.19 5.93
CA SER A 105 8.34 -7.74 6.03
C SER A 105 9.13 -8.38 7.18
N LYS A 106 8.47 -9.01 8.13
CA LYS A 106 9.07 -9.75 9.25
C LYS A 106 8.85 -11.27 9.19
N ASN A 107 8.13 -11.75 8.18
CA ASN A 107 7.79 -13.18 8.09
C ASN A 107 9.06 -14.03 8.02
N PRO A 108 9.23 -15.04 8.90
CA PRO A 108 10.46 -15.82 8.97
C PRO A 108 10.82 -16.52 7.66
N SER A 109 9.82 -17.07 6.94
CA SER A 109 10.06 -17.76 5.67
C SER A 109 10.54 -16.80 4.58
N VAL A 110 9.98 -15.58 4.55
CA VAL A 110 10.41 -14.53 3.61
C VAL A 110 11.84 -14.08 3.93
N LEU A 111 12.12 -13.81 5.20
CA LEU A 111 13.46 -13.37 5.63
C LEU A 111 14.52 -14.45 5.34
N GLN A 112 14.25 -15.70 5.68
CA GLN A 112 15.18 -16.81 5.43
C GLN A 112 15.47 -16.94 3.93
N ASN A 113 14.44 -16.96 3.08
CA ASN A 113 14.61 -17.06 1.63
C ASN A 113 15.42 -15.89 1.06
N MET A 114 15.17 -14.66 1.57
CA MET A 114 15.93 -13.47 1.14
C MET A 114 17.41 -13.59 1.55
N HIS A 115 17.73 -14.08 2.75
CA HIS A 115 19.10 -14.28 3.20
C HIS A 115 19.84 -15.31 2.32
N GLU A 116 19.24 -16.47 2.08
CA GLU A 116 19.81 -17.52 1.23
C GLU A 116 20.07 -17.02 -0.21
N THR A 117 19.12 -16.24 -0.74
CA THR A 117 19.25 -15.65 -2.09
C THR A 117 20.34 -14.57 -2.11
N LEU A 118 20.43 -13.74 -1.07
CA LEU A 118 21.43 -12.70 -0.95
C LEU A 118 22.84 -13.29 -0.89
N ASP A 119 23.03 -14.35 -0.09
CA ASP A 119 24.31 -15.03 0.06
C ASP A 119 24.78 -15.68 -1.26
N THR A 120 23.84 -16.17 -2.08
CA THR A 120 24.14 -16.84 -3.34
C THR A 120 24.35 -15.87 -4.52
N TYR A 121 23.49 -14.83 -4.63
CA TYR A 121 23.42 -13.98 -5.83
C TYR A 121 23.85 -12.51 -5.59
N GLY A 122 24.13 -12.14 -4.34
CA GLY A 122 24.52 -10.77 -3.99
C GLY A 122 23.37 -9.76 -3.99
N VAL A 123 23.72 -8.48 -3.87
CA VAL A 123 22.79 -7.38 -3.59
C VAL A 123 22.13 -6.76 -4.83
N SER A 124 22.55 -7.11 -6.04
CA SER A 124 22.12 -6.43 -7.26
C SER A 124 21.91 -7.39 -8.42
N SER A 125 20.97 -7.08 -9.31
CA SER A 125 20.77 -7.78 -10.59
C SER A 125 21.76 -7.37 -11.69
N GLY A 126 22.60 -6.37 -11.46
CA GLY A 126 23.70 -5.93 -12.35
C GLY A 126 23.28 -5.08 -13.53
N GLY A 127 21.99 -4.79 -13.74
CA GLY A 127 21.53 -3.95 -14.85
C GLY A 127 20.03 -3.97 -15.08
N THR A 128 19.61 -3.44 -16.23
CA THR A 128 18.23 -3.54 -16.71
C THR A 128 17.91 -4.97 -17.14
N ARG A 129 16.62 -5.28 -17.37
CA ARG A 129 16.21 -6.62 -17.83
C ARG A 129 16.92 -7.06 -19.11
N ASN A 130 17.19 -6.16 -20.03
CA ASN A 130 17.89 -6.47 -21.30
C ASN A 130 19.41 -6.58 -21.17
N ILE A 131 20.00 -6.05 -20.08
CA ILE A 131 21.44 -6.04 -19.85
C ILE A 131 21.73 -6.72 -18.51
N SER A 132 21.82 -8.04 -18.50
CA SER A 132 22.13 -8.91 -17.36
C SER A 132 21.09 -9.00 -16.23
N GLY A 133 20.11 -8.10 -16.15
CA GLY A 133 19.13 -8.09 -15.07
C GLY A 133 17.97 -9.07 -15.23
N HIS A 134 17.87 -9.85 -16.33
CA HIS A 134 16.86 -10.88 -16.55
C HIS A 134 17.34 -12.21 -15.96
N ASN A 135 16.87 -12.54 -14.78
CA ASN A 135 17.28 -13.71 -14.02
C ASN A 135 16.09 -14.62 -13.69
N GLN A 136 16.38 -15.84 -13.23
CA GLN A 136 15.34 -16.84 -12.94
C GLN A 136 14.36 -16.37 -11.87
N HIS A 137 14.79 -15.62 -10.85
CA HIS A 137 13.91 -15.11 -9.80
C HIS A 137 12.85 -14.16 -10.35
N ALA A 138 13.20 -13.34 -11.37
CA ALA A 138 12.23 -12.47 -12.03
C ALA A 138 11.21 -13.28 -12.86
N ILE A 139 11.66 -14.31 -13.57
CA ILE A 139 10.79 -15.19 -14.36
C ILE A 139 9.82 -15.93 -13.44
N ASP A 140 10.34 -16.50 -12.35
CA ASP A 140 9.54 -17.26 -11.39
C ASP A 140 8.49 -16.38 -10.70
N LEU A 141 8.88 -15.16 -10.28
CA LEU A 141 7.95 -14.21 -9.67
C LEU A 141 6.85 -13.78 -10.66
N GLU A 142 7.20 -13.46 -11.91
CA GLU A 142 6.23 -13.09 -12.94
C GLU A 142 5.25 -14.23 -13.22
N LYS A 143 5.74 -15.47 -13.24
CA LYS A 143 4.89 -16.66 -13.34
C LYS A 143 3.94 -16.77 -12.14
N THR A 144 4.46 -16.66 -10.91
CA THR A 144 3.66 -16.73 -9.67
C THR A 144 2.57 -15.66 -9.63
N ILE A 145 2.86 -14.43 -10.09
CA ILE A 145 1.88 -13.34 -10.19
C ILE A 145 0.81 -13.64 -11.23
N ALA A 146 1.19 -14.15 -12.39
CA ALA A 146 0.24 -14.54 -13.43
C ALA A 146 -0.72 -15.64 -12.92
N GLU A 147 -0.17 -16.66 -12.24
CA GLU A 147 -0.93 -17.74 -11.61
C GLU A 147 -1.88 -17.23 -10.50
N LEU A 148 -1.42 -16.30 -9.66
CA LEU A 148 -2.23 -15.66 -8.60
C LEU A 148 -3.49 -15.00 -9.19
N HIS A 149 -3.31 -14.26 -10.28
CA HIS A 149 -4.41 -13.52 -10.93
C HIS A 149 -5.14 -14.30 -12.01
N SER A 150 -4.84 -15.58 -12.20
CA SER A 150 -5.41 -16.41 -13.28
C SER A 150 -5.25 -15.77 -14.66
N LYS A 151 -4.10 -15.12 -14.91
CA LYS A 151 -3.77 -14.46 -16.17
C LYS A 151 -2.68 -15.25 -16.93
N GLU A 152 -2.56 -14.97 -18.23
CA GLU A 152 -1.57 -15.65 -19.08
C GLU A 152 -0.13 -15.23 -18.76
N SER A 153 0.07 -13.99 -18.35
CA SER A 153 1.40 -13.41 -18.11
C SER A 153 1.38 -12.26 -17.11
N ALA A 154 2.55 -11.97 -16.56
CA ALA A 154 2.77 -10.79 -15.72
C ALA A 154 4.13 -10.13 -16.02
N LEU A 155 4.30 -8.89 -15.58
CA LEU A 155 5.54 -8.14 -15.72
C LEU A 155 5.82 -7.35 -14.44
N VAL A 156 7.03 -7.49 -13.90
CA VAL A 156 7.45 -6.85 -12.65
C VAL A 156 8.23 -5.57 -12.91
N PHE A 157 7.91 -4.52 -12.15
CA PHE A 157 8.50 -3.19 -12.17
C PHE A 157 9.12 -2.83 -10.82
N SER A 158 9.93 -1.77 -10.79
CA SER A 158 10.55 -1.26 -9.56
C SER A 158 9.54 -0.79 -8.51
N SER A 159 8.34 -0.37 -8.92
CA SER A 159 7.21 -0.02 -8.04
C SER A 159 5.90 -0.08 -8.81
N CYS A 160 4.76 -0.12 -8.10
CA CYS A 160 3.46 -0.03 -8.76
C CYS A 160 3.21 1.35 -9.37
N PHE A 161 3.79 2.41 -8.82
CA PHE A 161 3.73 3.72 -9.47
C PHE A 161 4.28 3.65 -10.90
N VAL A 162 5.46 3.03 -11.07
CA VAL A 162 6.09 2.85 -12.39
C VAL A 162 5.28 1.89 -13.26
N ALA A 163 4.72 0.82 -12.69
CA ALA A 163 3.88 -0.13 -13.43
C ALA A 163 2.65 0.57 -14.05
N ASN A 164 1.94 1.37 -13.26
CA ASN A 164 0.78 2.15 -13.70
C ASN A 164 1.15 3.19 -14.75
N ASP A 165 2.15 4.03 -14.43
CA ASP A 165 2.59 5.11 -15.32
C ASP A 165 3.07 4.57 -16.67
N ALA A 166 3.99 3.59 -16.66
CA ALA A 166 4.56 3.02 -17.88
C ALA A 166 3.52 2.28 -18.74
N THR A 167 2.59 1.55 -18.11
CA THR A 167 1.57 0.79 -18.83
C THR A 167 0.55 1.72 -19.48
N LEU A 168 -0.04 2.64 -18.72
CA LEU A 168 -1.06 3.55 -19.25
C LEU A 168 -0.47 4.52 -20.29
N ALA A 169 0.74 5.04 -20.06
CA ALA A 169 1.44 5.87 -21.03
C ALA A 169 1.68 5.12 -22.35
N THR A 170 2.11 3.86 -22.28
CA THR A 170 2.36 3.05 -23.47
C THR A 170 1.07 2.73 -24.20
N LEU A 171 0.04 2.22 -23.50
CA LEU A 171 -1.24 1.87 -24.13
C LEU A 171 -1.88 3.08 -24.81
N GLY A 172 -2.03 4.19 -24.10
CA GLY A 172 -2.70 5.35 -24.67
C GLY A 172 -1.94 6.01 -25.82
N SER A 173 -0.59 5.94 -25.82
CA SER A 173 0.21 6.45 -26.94
C SER A 173 0.23 5.52 -28.17
N LYS A 174 -0.09 4.23 -28.03
CA LYS A 174 -0.04 3.24 -29.10
C LYS A 174 -1.40 2.90 -29.69
N LEU A 175 -2.45 2.88 -28.87
CA LEU A 175 -3.81 2.66 -29.35
C LEU A 175 -4.32 3.88 -30.12
N PRO A 176 -4.80 3.74 -31.36
CA PRO A 176 -5.21 4.87 -32.18
C PRO A 176 -6.44 5.57 -31.59
N ASN A 177 -6.34 6.88 -31.34
CA ASN A 177 -7.43 7.69 -30.78
C ASN A 177 -8.00 7.17 -29.44
N CYS A 178 -7.19 6.50 -28.65
CA CYS A 178 -7.60 5.93 -27.36
C CYS A 178 -8.23 6.98 -26.44
N VAL A 179 -9.29 6.58 -25.73
CA VAL A 179 -9.94 7.38 -24.70
C VAL A 179 -9.89 6.66 -23.36
N PHE A 180 -9.34 7.31 -22.36
CA PHE A 180 -9.39 6.82 -20.97
C PHE A 180 -10.65 7.31 -20.26
N LEU A 181 -11.39 6.40 -19.62
CA LEU A 181 -12.44 6.68 -18.66
C LEU A 181 -11.82 6.50 -17.28
N SER A 182 -11.57 7.58 -16.54
CA SER A 182 -10.83 7.55 -15.28
C SER A 182 -11.74 7.92 -14.12
N ASP A 183 -11.79 7.08 -13.07
CA ASP A 183 -12.45 7.45 -11.81
C ASP A 183 -11.83 8.72 -11.22
N SER A 184 -12.66 9.62 -10.69
CA SER A 184 -12.23 10.91 -10.14
C SER A 184 -11.30 10.80 -8.94
N ASN A 185 -11.34 9.68 -8.20
CA ASN A 185 -10.52 9.42 -7.01
C ASN A 185 -9.28 8.55 -7.28
N ASN A 186 -8.98 8.28 -8.55
CA ASN A 186 -7.82 7.48 -8.93
C ASN A 186 -6.51 8.03 -8.35
N HIS A 187 -5.62 7.11 -7.99
CA HIS A 187 -4.29 7.41 -7.48
C HIS A 187 -3.44 8.21 -8.48
N ALA A 188 -2.53 9.03 -7.96
CA ALA A 188 -1.65 9.89 -8.74
C ALA A 188 -0.86 9.15 -9.83
N SER A 189 -0.50 7.87 -9.64
CA SER A 189 0.20 7.06 -10.64
C SER A 189 -0.65 6.79 -11.87
N LEU A 190 -1.95 6.52 -11.69
CA LEU A 190 -2.91 6.31 -12.77
C LEU A 190 -3.13 7.63 -13.55
N ILE A 191 -3.37 8.72 -12.82
CA ILE A 191 -3.53 10.06 -13.40
C ILE A 191 -2.29 10.46 -14.21
N GLN A 192 -1.09 10.17 -13.69
CA GLN A 192 0.18 10.52 -14.34
C GLN A 192 0.40 9.68 -15.61
N GLY A 193 0.13 8.38 -15.56
CA GLY A 193 0.25 7.50 -16.73
C GLY A 193 -0.70 7.91 -17.86
N ILE A 194 -1.96 8.25 -17.52
CA ILE A 194 -2.92 8.78 -18.49
C ILE A 194 -2.42 10.11 -19.07
N ARG A 195 -1.87 10.99 -18.23
CA ARG A 195 -1.30 12.27 -18.68
C ARG A 195 -0.12 12.09 -19.62
N HIS A 196 0.81 11.18 -19.29
CA HIS A 196 2.01 10.90 -20.11
C HIS A 196 1.65 10.25 -21.45
N SER A 197 0.53 9.54 -21.53
CA SER A 197 0.07 8.94 -22.79
C SER A 197 -0.27 9.97 -23.87
N GLY A 198 -0.65 11.18 -23.49
CA GLY A 198 -1.18 12.19 -24.39
C GLY A 198 -2.58 11.88 -24.96
N ALA A 199 -3.18 10.76 -24.58
CA ALA A 199 -4.50 10.35 -25.06
C ALA A 199 -5.62 11.18 -24.43
N LYS A 200 -6.78 11.18 -25.07
CA LYS A 200 -7.99 11.82 -24.53
C LYS A 200 -8.43 11.13 -23.24
N LYS A 201 -8.85 11.89 -22.26
CA LYS A 201 -9.43 11.38 -21.02
C LYS A 201 -10.80 11.97 -20.74
N MET A 202 -11.66 11.16 -20.15
CA MET A 202 -12.95 11.54 -19.57
C MET A 202 -12.94 11.06 -18.12
N VAL A 203 -13.13 11.98 -17.18
CA VAL A 203 -13.18 11.65 -15.75
C VAL A 203 -14.63 11.43 -15.37
N PHE A 204 -14.95 10.29 -14.77
CA PHE A 204 -16.28 10.02 -14.23
C PHE A 204 -16.29 10.15 -12.70
N GLN A 205 -17.46 10.46 -12.16
CA GLN A 205 -17.65 10.63 -10.72
C GLN A 205 -17.36 9.32 -9.99
N HIS A 206 -16.77 9.42 -8.81
CA HIS A 206 -16.32 8.27 -8.05
C HIS A 206 -17.42 7.23 -7.84
N ASN A 207 -17.19 6.00 -8.34
CA ASN A 207 -18.11 4.87 -8.28
C ASN A 207 -19.51 5.13 -8.91
N ASP A 208 -19.67 6.17 -9.71
CA ASP A 208 -20.94 6.50 -10.37
C ASP A 208 -21.04 5.77 -11.72
N LEU A 209 -21.82 4.70 -11.72
CA LEU A 209 -22.04 3.88 -12.91
C LEU A 209 -22.87 4.58 -13.99
N VAL A 210 -23.76 5.52 -13.60
CA VAL A 210 -24.58 6.26 -14.54
C VAL A 210 -23.70 7.24 -15.32
N ASP A 211 -22.88 8.01 -14.61
CA ASP A 211 -21.94 8.94 -15.23
C ASP A 211 -20.89 8.22 -16.10
N LEU A 212 -20.43 7.02 -15.67
CA LEU A 212 -19.55 6.18 -16.48
C LEU A 212 -20.24 5.70 -17.75
N GLU A 213 -21.48 5.22 -17.66
CA GLU A 213 -22.25 4.72 -18.79
C GLU A 213 -22.54 5.82 -19.81
N ASP A 214 -22.97 7.01 -19.36
CA ASP A 214 -23.22 8.17 -20.23
C ASP A 214 -21.98 8.55 -21.04
N LYS A 215 -20.81 8.51 -20.41
CA LYS A 215 -19.53 8.78 -21.07
C LYS A 215 -19.16 7.70 -22.09
N LEU A 216 -19.34 6.42 -21.73
CA LEU A 216 -19.10 5.29 -22.64
C LEU A 216 -20.04 5.36 -23.87
N ALA A 217 -21.33 5.62 -23.64
CA ALA A 217 -22.34 5.74 -24.70
C ALA A 217 -22.09 6.91 -25.66
N SER A 218 -21.39 7.95 -25.20
CA SER A 218 -21.03 9.11 -26.05
C SER A 218 -19.90 8.83 -27.04
N LEU A 219 -19.25 7.64 -26.96
CA LEU A 219 -18.11 7.27 -27.79
C LEU A 219 -18.51 6.21 -28.81
N PRO A 220 -18.04 6.30 -30.09
CA PRO A 220 -18.21 5.25 -31.08
C PRO A 220 -17.63 3.91 -30.58
N VAL A 221 -18.24 2.80 -30.98
CA VAL A 221 -17.81 1.45 -30.54
C VAL A 221 -16.38 1.12 -31.03
N GLU A 222 -15.99 1.64 -32.18
CA GLU A 222 -14.68 1.41 -32.82
C GLU A 222 -13.52 2.15 -32.13
N VAL A 223 -13.82 3.13 -31.29
CA VAL A 223 -12.79 3.88 -30.56
C VAL A 223 -12.27 3.03 -29.41
N PRO A 224 -10.96 2.74 -29.33
CA PRO A 224 -10.38 2.07 -28.17
C PRO A 224 -10.64 2.85 -26.87
N LYS A 225 -11.19 2.17 -25.87
CA LYS A 225 -11.56 2.71 -24.58
C LYS A 225 -10.89 1.91 -23.47
N ILE A 226 -10.39 2.58 -22.44
CA ILE A 226 -9.85 1.92 -21.25
C ILE A 226 -10.51 2.54 -20.03
N ILE A 227 -11.22 1.73 -19.24
CA ILE A 227 -11.78 2.12 -17.96
C ILE A 227 -10.69 1.89 -16.90
N VAL A 228 -10.29 2.95 -16.19
CA VAL A 228 -9.21 2.92 -15.18
C VAL A 228 -9.80 3.23 -13.82
N PHE A 229 -9.66 2.29 -12.88
CA PHE A 229 -10.23 2.40 -11.53
C PHE A 229 -9.47 1.53 -10.53
N GLU A 230 -9.64 1.82 -9.22
CA GLU A 230 -9.03 1.05 -8.13
C GLU A 230 -10.08 0.13 -7.50
N SER A 231 -9.66 -1.01 -7.00
CA SER A 231 -10.55 -1.90 -6.23
C SER A 231 -10.85 -1.34 -4.85
N VAL A 232 -9.82 -0.89 -4.12
CA VAL A 232 -9.90 -0.23 -2.82
C VAL A 232 -9.16 1.11 -2.89
N TYR A 233 -9.86 2.19 -2.69
CA TYR A 233 -9.30 3.53 -2.73
C TYR A 233 -8.55 3.89 -1.45
N SER A 234 -7.32 4.35 -1.61
CA SER A 234 -6.36 4.50 -0.52
C SER A 234 -6.77 5.47 0.59
N MET A 235 -7.55 6.52 0.26
CA MET A 235 -7.88 7.62 1.18
C MET A 235 -9.29 7.52 1.76
N SER A 236 -10.22 6.93 1.05
CA SER A 236 -11.60 6.73 1.51
C SER A 236 -11.86 5.33 2.05
N GLY A 237 -11.11 4.33 1.58
CA GLY A 237 -11.42 2.92 1.83
C GLY A 237 -12.62 2.42 1.03
N SER A 238 -13.23 3.25 0.17
CA SER A 238 -14.32 2.83 -0.70
C SER A 238 -13.89 1.73 -1.66
N VAL A 239 -14.84 0.91 -2.08
CA VAL A 239 -14.62 -0.22 -3.00
C VAL A 239 -15.42 0.03 -4.27
N SER A 240 -14.80 -0.24 -5.42
CA SER A 240 -15.47 -0.12 -6.72
C SER A 240 -16.49 -1.22 -6.95
N PRO A 241 -17.60 -0.93 -7.64
CA PRO A 241 -18.57 -1.91 -8.11
C PRO A 241 -18.02 -2.68 -9.34
N ILE A 242 -16.95 -3.49 -9.13
CA ILE A 242 -16.11 -4.08 -10.18
C ILE A 242 -16.93 -4.86 -11.19
N GLU A 243 -17.84 -5.75 -10.74
CA GLU A 243 -18.66 -6.58 -11.62
C GLU A 243 -19.49 -5.72 -12.60
N LYS A 244 -20.14 -4.66 -12.08
CA LYS A 244 -20.94 -3.76 -12.90
C LYS A 244 -20.11 -2.92 -13.86
N ILE A 245 -18.87 -2.56 -13.48
CA ILE A 245 -17.93 -1.91 -14.39
C ILE A 245 -17.54 -2.86 -15.51
N CYS A 246 -17.33 -4.15 -15.23
CA CYS A 246 -17.10 -5.18 -16.26
C CYS A 246 -18.31 -5.31 -17.20
N ASP A 247 -19.55 -5.26 -16.68
CA ASP A 247 -20.76 -5.29 -17.51
C ASP A 247 -20.79 -4.12 -18.51
N LEU A 248 -20.43 -2.93 -18.05
CA LEU A 248 -20.33 -1.76 -18.93
C LEU A 248 -19.16 -1.87 -19.91
N ALA A 249 -18.03 -2.43 -19.48
CA ALA A 249 -16.89 -2.67 -20.36
C ALA A 249 -17.26 -3.63 -21.51
N ASP A 250 -17.92 -4.74 -21.20
CA ASP A 250 -18.41 -5.71 -22.20
C ASP A 250 -19.43 -5.06 -23.15
N LYS A 251 -20.39 -4.30 -22.61
CA LYS A 251 -21.44 -3.63 -23.38
C LYS A 251 -20.90 -2.61 -24.39
N TYR A 252 -19.86 -1.86 -24.03
CA TYR A 252 -19.34 -0.77 -24.85
C TYR A 252 -17.98 -1.07 -25.51
N GLY A 253 -17.47 -2.30 -25.39
CA GLY A 253 -16.20 -2.73 -25.96
C GLY A 253 -15.00 -1.98 -25.38
N ALA A 254 -14.97 -1.77 -24.08
CA ALA A 254 -13.88 -1.13 -23.37
C ALA A 254 -12.98 -2.17 -22.68
N LEU A 255 -11.67 -1.88 -22.56
CA LEU A 255 -10.77 -2.63 -21.70
C LEU A 255 -10.88 -2.13 -20.25
N THR A 256 -10.69 -3.05 -19.32
CA THR A 256 -10.61 -2.77 -17.88
C THR A 256 -9.17 -2.75 -17.40
N PHE A 257 -8.78 -1.66 -16.71
CA PHE A 257 -7.51 -1.53 -16.00
C PHE A 257 -7.81 -1.37 -14.51
N LEU A 258 -7.64 -2.45 -13.75
CA LEU A 258 -7.94 -2.50 -12.33
C LEU A 258 -6.68 -2.39 -11.49
N ASP A 259 -6.63 -1.39 -10.62
CA ASP A 259 -5.58 -1.24 -9.61
C ASP A 259 -6.00 -1.94 -8.30
N GLU A 260 -5.37 -3.07 -7.99
CA GLU A 260 -5.57 -3.88 -6.78
C GLU A 260 -4.52 -3.60 -5.69
N VAL A 261 -3.80 -2.48 -5.76
CA VAL A 261 -2.65 -2.17 -4.90
C VAL A 261 -2.96 -2.19 -3.41
N HIS A 262 -4.18 -1.81 -3.02
CA HIS A 262 -4.64 -1.87 -1.63
C HIS A 262 -5.35 -3.16 -1.27
N ALA A 263 -5.56 -4.06 -2.21
CA ALA A 263 -6.36 -5.25 -2.02
C ALA A 263 -5.59 -6.57 -2.17
N VAL A 264 -4.50 -6.60 -2.96
CA VAL A 264 -3.64 -7.79 -3.06
C VAL A 264 -3.05 -8.15 -1.70
N GLY A 265 -3.05 -9.44 -1.37
CA GLY A 265 -2.71 -9.97 -0.06
C GLY A 265 -3.84 -9.86 0.99
N MET A 266 -4.86 -8.98 0.76
CA MET A 266 -5.87 -8.64 1.76
C MET A 266 -7.24 -9.27 1.51
N TYR A 267 -7.59 -9.52 0.26
CA TYR A 267 -8.89 -10.03 -0.15
C TYR A 267 -8.73 -11.23 -1.08
N GLY A 268 -9.76 -12.06 -1.10
CA GLY A 268 -9.79 -13.30 -1.86
C GLY A 268 -9.24 -14.51 -1.10
N PRO A 269 -9.61 -15.72 -1.50
CA PRO A 269 -9.13 -16.95 -0.84
C PRO A 269 -7.62 -17.12 -0.92
N ARG A 270 -6.98 -16.57 -1.96
CA ARG A 270 -5.52 -16.63 -2.15
C ARG A 270 -4.82 -15.27 -2.02
N GLY A 271 -5.60 -14.20 -1.82
CA GLY A 271 -5.07 -12.85 -1.71
C GLY A 271 -4.80 -12.18 -3.05
N ALA A 272 -5.53 -12.54 -4.10
CA ALA A 272 -5.39 -11.89 -5.40
C ALA A 272 -6.12 -10.54 -5.49
N GLY A 273 -6.94 -10.18 -4.51
CA GLY A 273 -7.60 -8.90 -4.45
C GLY A 273 -9.12 -8.98 -4.36
N VAL A 274 -9.80 -7.83 -4.55
CA VAL A 274 -11.27 -7.76 -4.46
C VAL A 274 -11.92 -8.51 -5.61
N ALA A 275 -11.38 -8.45 -6.82
CA ALA A 275 -11.92 -9.19 -7.95
C ALA A 275 -11.97 -10.70 -7.72
N GLU A 276 -10.94 -11.26 -7.04
CA GLU A 276 -10.96 -12.65 -6.59
C GLU A 276 -11.99 -12.89 -5.49
N HIS A 277 -12.13 -11.91 -4.57
CA HIS A 277 -13.02 -12.03 -3.40
C HIS A 277 -14.50 -12.08 -3.76
N LEU A 278 -14.91 -11.39 -4.81
CA LEU A 278 -16.32 -11.34 -5.25
C LEU A 278 -16.86 -12.73 -5.62
N ASP A 279 -16.02 -13.63 -6.15
CA ASP A 279 -16.36 -15.02 -6.43
C ASP A 279 -15.58 -15.98 -5.50
N PHE A 280 -15.58 -15.70 -4.19
CA PHE A 280 -14.72 -16.35 -3.20
C PHE A 280 -14.73 -17.88 -3.29
N THR A 281 -15.91 -18.51 -3.29
CA THR A 281 -16.05 -19.98 -3.30
C THR A 281 -15.58 -20.60 -4.61
N ALA A 282 -15.91 -19.97 -5.74
CA ALA A 282 -15.49 -20.43 -7.07
C ALA A 282 -13.95 -20.36 -7.20
N ASN A 283 -13.36 -19.23 -6.77
CA ASN A 283 -11.91 -19.04 -6.81
C ASN A 283 -11.16 -19.93 -5.80
N ALA A 284 -11.72 -20.19 -4.62
CA ALA A 284 -11.14 -21.13 -3.65
C ALA A 284 -11.05 -22.56 -4.19
N SER A 285 -12.04 -22.97 -5.00
CA SER A 285 -12.11 -24.31 -5.59
C SER A 285 -11.28 -24.47 -6.86
N ARG A 286 -10.86 -23.36 -7.50
CA ARG A 286 -10.11 -23.36 -8.75
C ARG A 286 -8.68 -23.88 -8.51
N PRO A 287 -8.10 -24.72 -9.39
CA PRO A 287 -6.69 -25.05 -9.32
C PRO A 287 -5.79 -23.80 -9.44
N TRP A 288 -4.64 -23.82 -8.76
CA TRP A 288 -3.68 -22.72 -8.83
C TRP A 288 -3.22 -22.47 -10.29
N GLY A 289 -3.25 -21.21 -10.72
CA GLY A 289 -2.84 -20.80 -12.06
C GLY A 289 -3.80 -21.17 -13.19
N ALA A 290 -4.94 -21.79 -12.89
CA ALA A 290 -5.93 -22.09 -13.93
C ALA A 290 -6.58 -20.79 -14.42
N THR A 291 -6.54 -20.56 -15.74
CA THR A 291 -7.27 -19.47 -16.39
C THR A 291 -8.73 -19.88 -16.64
N GLY A 292 -9.64 -18.91 -16.71
CA GLY A 292 -11.07 -19.14 -16.91
C GLY A 292 -11.77 -17.95 -17.51
N THR A 293 -13.11 -18.03 -17.59
CA THR A 293 -13.95 -16.95 -18.11
C THR A 293 -15.20 -16.71 -17.25
N SER A 294 -15.26 -17.33 -16.06
CA SER A 294 -16.50 -17.43 -15.29
C SER A 294 -16.56 -16.54 -14.05
N THR A 295 -15.43 -15.95 -13.65
CA THR A 295 -15.37 -15.10 -12.44
C THR A 295 -15.11 -13.65 -12.80
N VAL A 296 -15.41 -12.73 -11.87
CA VAL A 296 -15.12 -11.30 -12.04
C VAL A 296 -13.65 -11.06 -12.32
N GLN A 297 -12.74 -11.78 -11.62
CA GLN A 297 -11.30 -11.68 -11.87
C GLN A 297 -10.91 -12.05 -13.30
N ASP A 298 -11.59 -13.03 -13.91
CA ASP A 298 -11.31 -13.43 -15.29
C ASP A 298 -11.67 -12.33 -16.30
N ARG A 299 -12.70 -11.53 -16.01
CA ARG A 299 -13.22 -10.45 -16.87
C ARG A 299 -12.34 -9.20 -16.89
N ILE A 300 -11.41 -9.04 -15.93
CA ILE A 300 -10.49 -7.92 -15.93
C ILE A 300 -9.38 -8.14 -16.96
N ASP A 301 -9.16 -7.18 -17.85
CA ASP A 301 -8.13 -7.30 -18.90
C ASP A 301 -6.71 -7.10 -18.35
N ILE A 302 -6.52 -6.07 -17.53
CA ILE A 302 -5.23 -5.73 -16.93
C ILE A 302 -5.42 -5.47 -15.44
N ILE A 303 -4.73 -6.26 -14.62
CA ILE A 303 -4.64 -6.09 -13.18
C ILE A 303 -3.27 -5.51 -12.86
N THR A 304 -3.23 -4.48 -12.03
CA THR A 304 -1.98 -3.97 -11.45
C THR A 304 -1.99 -4.16 -9.94
N GLY A 305 -0.81 -4.44 -9.39
CA GLY A 305 -0.64 -4.71 -7.96
C GLY A 305 0.74 -4.32 -7.45
N THR A 306 0.93 -4.42 -6.14
CA THR A 306 2.16 -4.02 -5.47
C THR A 306 2.75 -5.15 -4.64
N LEU A 307 4.06 -5.20 -4.61
CA LEU A 307 4.83 -6.04 -3.70
C LEU A 307 5.21 -5.30 -2.40
N GLY A 308 5.01 -3.97 -2.38
CA GLY A 308 5.47 -3.08 -1.30
C GLY A 308 4.46 -2.81 -0.19
N LYS A 309 3.32 -3.49 -0.16
CA LYS A 309 2.29 -3.32 0.89
C LYS A 309 2.05 -4.64 1.63
N ALA A 310 0.91 -5.29 1.43
CA ALA A 310 0.56 -6.52 2.13
C ALA A 310 1.60 -7.65 1.96
N TYR A 311 2.34 -7.66 0.85
CA TYR A 311 3.42 -8.63 0.64
C TYR A 311 4.75 -8.24 1.30
N GLY A 312 4.89 -7.04 1.88
CA GLY A 312 6.01 -6.62 2.73
C GLY A 312 7.37 -6.48 2.04
N CYS A 313 7.41 -6.50 0.69
CA CYS A 313 8.62 -6.40 -0.12
C CYS A 313 8.71 -5.05 -0.86
N VAL A 314 9.34 -5.01 -2.02
CA VAL A 314 9.45 -3.85 -2.90
C VAL A 314 9.13 -4.26 -4.33
N GLY A 315 8.41 -3.40 -5.06
CA GLY A 315 8.08 -3.60 -6.47
C GLY A 315 6.61 -3.40 -6.75
N GLY A 316 6.26 -3.50 -8.02
CA GLY A 316 4.91 -3.53 -8.53
C GLY A 316 4.85 -4.36 -9.80
N TYR A 317 3.65 -4.60 -10.29
CA TYR A 317 3.47 -5.48 -11.45
C TYR A 317 2.20 -5.17 -12.20
N ILE A 318 2.13 -5.67 -13.43
CA ILE A 318 0.90 -5.87 -14.18
C ILE A 318 0.71 -7.35 -14.46
N ALA A 319 -0.55 -7.79 -14.61
CA ALA A 319 -0.94 -9.12 -15.07
C ALA A 319 -2.04 -8.98 -16.11
N GLY A 320 -1.98 -9.78 -17.18
CA GLY A 320 -2.93 -9.74 -18.29
C GLY A 320 -2.63 -10.81 -19.35
N THR A 321 -3.08 -10.58 -20.60
CA THR A 321 -2.76 -11.49 -21.71
C THR A 321 -1.28 -11.42 -22.09
N ASN A 322 -0.76 -12.50 -22.69
CA ASN A 322 0.61 -12.53 -23.20
C ASN A 322 0.93 -11.35 -24.12
N LYS A 323 -0.02 -10.97 -24.97
CA LYS A 323 0.16 -9.90 -25.96
C LYS A 323 0.31 -8.52 -25.30
N VAL A 324 -0.54 -8.19 -24.32
CA VAL A 324 -0.43 -6.89 -23.63
C VAL A 324 0.83 -6.81 -22.80
N VAL A 325 1.18 -7.88 -22.09
CA VAL A 325 2.41 -7.93 -21.28
C VAL A 325 3.65 -7.80 -22.15
N ASP A 326 3.70 -8.48 -23.29
CA ASP A 326 4.84 -8.40 -24.22
C ASP A 326 4.94 -7.04 -24.91
N LEU A 327 3.80 -6.41 -25.25
CA LEU A 327 3.76 -5.03 -25.74
C LEU A 327 4.39 -4.06 -24.74
N ILE A 328 4.00 -4.14 -23.47
CA ILE A 328 4.53 -3.27 -22.42
C ILE A 328 6.02 -3.55 -22.17
N ARG A 329 6.42 -4.83 -22.11
CA ARG A 329 7.83 -5.24 -21.98
C ARG A 329 8.70 -4.65 -23.09
N SER A 330 8.17 -4.59 -24.30
CA SER A 330 8.92 -4.17 -25.50
C SER A 330 8.94 -2.67 -25.72
N LEU A 331 7.95 -1.92 -25.23
CA LEU A 331 7.75 -0.52 -25.60
C LEU A 331 7.77 0.47 -24.43
N ALA A 332 7.60 0.01 -23.18
CA ALA A 332 7.50 0.91 -22.05
C ALA A 332 8.87 1.36 -21.56
N PRO A 333 9.26 2.66 -21.68
CA PRO A 333 10.57 3.15 -21.25
C PRO A 333 10.83 2.93 -19.76
N GLY A 334 9.80 3.06 -18.91
CA GLY A 334 9.88 2.82 -17.47
C GLY A 334 10.20 1.39 -17.09
N PHE A 335 10.01 0.43 -17.98
CA PHE A 335 10.47 -0.95 -17.83
C PHE A 335 11.85 -1.17 -18.46
N ILE A 336 12.04 -0.75 -19.73
CA ILE A 336 13.23 -1.06 -20.51
C ILE A 336 14.49 -0.45 -19.90
N PHE A 337 14.41 0.80 -19.44
CA PHE A 337 15.56 1.59 -19.00
C PHE A 337 15.74 1.66 -17.48
N THR A 338 14.95 0.91 -16.72
CA THR A 338 15.04 0.84 -15.26
C THR A 338 15.83 -0.39 -14.82
N THR A 339 16.73 -0.24 -13.84
CA THR A 339 17.45 -1.37 -13.23
C THR A 339 16.46 -2.37 -12.64
N SER A 340 16.69 -3.65 -12.89
CA SER A 340 15.88 -4.75 -12.35
C SER A 340 15.96 -4.81 -10.82
N LEU A 341 14.90 -5.29 -10.20
CA LEU A 341 14.91 -5.57 -8.77
C LEU A 341 16.00 -6.60 -8.39
N PRO A 342 16.63 -6.46 -7.21
CA PRO A 342 17.60 -7.44 -6.72
C PRO A 342 17.00 -8.86 -6.61
N PRO A 343 17.81 -9.90 -6.86
CA PRO A 343 17.35 -11.31 -6.75
C PRO A 343 16.69 -11.62 -5.40
N ALA A 344 17.27 -11.16 -4.28
CA ALA A 344 16.69 -11.39 -2.95
C ALA A 344 15.30 -10.76 -2.78
N VAL A 345 15.05 -9.57 -3.36
CA VAL A 345 13.74 -8.91 -3.33
C VAL A 345 12.72 -9.68 -4.18
N LEU A 346 13.13 -10.15 -5.36
CA LEU A 346 12.28 -10.95 -6.26
C LEU A 346 11.89 -12.29 -5.61
N SER A 347 12.85 -12.98 -5.03
CA SER A 347 12.66 -14.27 -4.34
C SER A 347 11.79 -14.12 -3.09
N GLY A 348 12.06 -13.11 -2.26
CA GLY A 348 11.25 -12.80 -1.08
C GLY A 348 9.81 -12.45 -1.43
N ALA A 349 9.58 -11.68 -2.49
CA ALA A 349 8.24 -11.34 -2.97
C ALA A 349 7.46 -12.58 -3.43
N LYS A 350 8.12 -13.49 -4.18
CA LYS A 350 7.54 -14.79 -4.56
C LYS A 350 7.13 -15.58 -3.33
N THR A 351 8.05 -15.77 -2.38
CA THR A 351 7.78 -16.50 -1.13
C THR A 351 6.62 -15.88 -0.35
N SER A 352 6.53 -14.55 -0.29
CA SER A 352 5.43 -13.84 0.36
C SER A 352 4.08 -14.10 -0.31
N ILE A 353 4.02 -14.09 -1.64
CA ILE A 353 2.80 -14.40 -2.39
C ILE A 353 2.37 -15.85 -2.14
N GLU A 354 3.29 -16.81 -2.26
CA GLU A 354 3.01 -18.24 -2.06
C GLU A 354 2.57 -18.55 -0.62
N TYR A 355 3.21 -17.91 0.38
CA TYR A 355 2.78 -18.01 1.77
C TYR A 355 1.35 -17.51 1.94
N GLN A 356 1.04 -16.31 1.43
CA GLN A 356 -0.29 -15.72 1.53
C GLN A 356 -1.36 -16.48 0.73
N ALA A 357 -1.01 -17.12 -0.36
CA ALA A 357 -1.92 -17.95 -1.14
C ALA A 357 -2.26 -19.27 -0.44
N SER A 358 -1.33 -19.80 0.38
CA SER A 358 -1.52 -21.05 1.12
C SER A 358 -2.06 -20.86 2.54
N TYR A 359 -1.97 -19.66 3.11
CA TYR A 359 -2.36 -19.36 4.50
C TYR A 359 -3.08 -18.01 4.59
N ASP A 360 -4.32 -18.01 4.99
CA ASP A 360 -5.18 -16.84 5.12
C ASP A 360 -5.32 -16.28 6.54
N GLY A 361 -4.71 -16.93 7.53
CA GLY A 361 -4.85 -16.57 8.94
C GLY A 361 -4.42 -15.14 9.26
N ASP A 362 -3.35 -14.64 8.64
CA ASP A 362 -2.92 -13.25 8.81
C ASP A 362 -3.96 -12.25 8.26
N ARG A 363 -4.59 -12.56 7.10
CA ARG A 363 -5.66 -11.76 6.51
C ARG A 363 -6.89 -11.72 7.41
N ARG A 364 -7.35 -12.88 7.87
CA ARG A 364 -8.50 -12.99 8.78
C ARG A 364 -8.26 -12.20 10.06
N LEU A 365 -7.10 -12.38 10.68
CA LEU A 365 -6.73 -11.67 11.91
C LEU A 365 -6.69 -10.15 11.69
N GLN A 366 -6.12 -9.70 10.58
CA GLN A 366 -6.09 -8.28 10.23
C GLN A 366 -7.50 -7.70 10.07
N GLN A 367 -8.42 -8.42 9.41
CA GLN A 367 -9.81 -7.99 9.25
C GLN A 367 -10.56 -7.94 10.58
N ILE A 368 -10.33 -8.91 11.47
CA ILE A 368 -10.89 -8.92 12.83
C ILE A 368 -10.39 -7.70 13.62
N HIS A 369 -9.08 -7.41 13.58
CA HIS A 369 -8.51 -6.21 14.22
C HIS A 369 -9.09 -4.92 13.64
N THR A 370 -9.30 -4.86 12.33
CA THR A 370 -9.94 -3.71 11.67
C THR A 370 -11.35 -3.48 12.19
N ARG A 371 -12.17 -4.53 12.24
CA ARG A 371 -13.55 -4.44 12.73
C ARG A 371 -13.59 -4.02 14.20
N GLY A 372 -12.77 -4.65 15.05
CA GLY A 372 -12.67 -4.31 16.47
C GLY A 372 -12.25 -2.87 16.71
N THR A 373 -11.21 -2.41 15.99
CA THR A 373 -10.72 -1.02 16.08
C THR A 373 -11.80 -0.03 15.61
N LYS A 374 -12.46 -0.31 14.48
CA LYS A 374 -13.55 0.52 13.94
C LYS A 374 -14.70 0.65 14.96
N ALA A 375 -15.17 -0.47 15.51
CA ALA A 375 -16.24 -0.49 16.49
C ALA A 375 -15.88 0.29 17.77
N ALA A 376 -14.66 0.11 18.29
CA ALA A 376 -14.18 0.80 19.49
C ALA A 376 -14.06 2.31 19.29
N LEU A 377 -13.62 2.78 18.12
CA LEU A 377 -13.56 4.21 17.77
C LEU A 377 -14.98 4.80 17.65
N LEU A 378 -15.88 4.11 16.96
CA LEU A 378 -17.29 4.54 16.83
C LEU A 378 -17.98 4.63 18.18
N ALA A 379 -17.73 3.69 19.12
CA ALA A 379 -18.25 3.73 20.49
C ALA A 379 -17.78 4.95 21.30
N LYS A 380 -16.71 5.62 20.86
CA LYS A 380 -16.21 6.88 21.41
C LYS A 380 -16.66 8.11 20.61
N ASP A 381 -17.65 7.95 19.75
CA ASP A 381 -18.16 9.03 18.89
C ASP A 381 -17.07 9.62 17.95
N ILE A 382 -16.01 8.86 17.64
CA ILE A 382 -14.95 9.26 16.73
C ILE A 382 -15.42 9.10 15.29
N PRO A 383 -15.29 10.13 14.44
CA PRO A 383 -15.87 10.14 13.10
C PRO A 383 -15.04 9.31 12.10
N VAL A 384 -15.22 7.99 12.12
CA VAL A 384 -14.68 7.09 11.10
C VAL A 384 -15.52 7.24 9.83
N ILE A 385 -14.89 7.58 8.70
CA ILE A 385 -15.58 7.64 7.40
C ILE A 385 -16.00 6.23 7.02
N PRO A 386 -17.32 6.00 6.77
CA PRO A 386 -17.87 4.68 6.47
C PRO A 386 -17.26 4.09 5.19
N ASN A 387 -16.84 2.84 5.24
CA ASN A 387 -16.37 2.08 4.09
C ASN A 387 -16.27 0.58 4.46
N PRO A 388 -16.25 -0.34 3.46
CA PRO A 388 -16.24 -1.79 3.70
C PRO A 388 -14.84 -2.37 3.88
N SER A 389 -13.78 -1.56 3.74
CA SER A 389 -12.40 -2.05 3.66
C SER A 389 -11.65 -2.00 5.01
N HIS A 390 -10.39 -2.40 4.95
CA HIS A 390 -9.45 -2.39 6.08
C HIS A 390 -8.83 -1.02 6.39
N ILE A 391 -9.23 0.03 5.68
CA ILE A 391 -8.74 1.40 5.87
C ILE A 391 -9.70 2.14 6.77
N LEU A 392 -9.21 2.73 7.85
CA LEU A 392 -10.01 3.50 8.82
C LEU A 392 -9.62 4.99 8.74
N PRO A 393 -10.29 5.80 7.90
CA PRO A 393 -10.05 7.22 7.83
C PRO A 393 -10.84 7.93 8.92
N LEU A 394 -10.17 8.64 9.82
CA LEU A 394 -10.80 9.46 10.86
C LEU A 394 -10.93 10.90 10.37
N LEU A 395 -12.14 11.36 10.15
CA LEU A 395 -12.42 12.71 9.65
C LEU A 395 -12.04 13.77 10.70
N VAL A 396 -11.21 14.73 10.30
CA VAL A 396 -10.84 15.90 11.11
C VAL A 396 -11.45 17.18 10.52
N GLY A 397 -11.36 17.35 9.18
CA GLY A 397 -11.95 18.47 8.44
C GLY A 397 -11.18 19.79 8.54
N ASP A 398 -9.96 19.77 9.08
CA ASP A 398 -9.05 20.91 9.15
C ASP A 398 -7.59 20.43 9.12
N ALA A 399 -6.75 21.07 8.29
CA ALA A 399 -5.37 20.64 8.07
C ALA A 399 -4.46 20.88 9.29
N GLU A 400 -4.71 21.95 10.03
CA GLU A 400 -3.92 22.29 11.22
C GLU A 400 -4.26 21.35 12.37
N LEU A 401 -5.55 21.10 12.62
CA LEU A 401 -6.00 20.15 13.62
C LEU A 401 -5.54 18.72 13.30
N ALA A 402 -5.58 18.31 12.03
CA ALA A 402 -5.09 16.99 11.62
C ALA A 402 -3.59 16.83 11.90
N LYS A 403 -2.79 17.88 11.63
CA LYS A 403 -1.36 17.87 11.96
C LYS A 403 -1.13 17.85 13.46
N GLN A 404 -1.80 18.71 14.22
CA GLN A 404 -1.68 18.78 15.68
C GLN A 404 -2.07 17.46 16.34
N ALA A 405 -3.15 16.82 15.88
CA ALA A 405 -3.57 15.51 16.38
C ALA A 405 -2.51 14.43 16.11
N SER A 406 -1.93 14.39 14.90
CA SER A 406 -0.84 13.48 14.57
C SER A 406 0.40 13.71 15.44
N ASP A 407 0.78 14.96 15.66
CA ASP A 407 1.94 15.34 16.48
C ASP A 407 1.75 14.99 17.97
N LEU A 408 0.56 15.24 18.54
CA LEU A 408 0.23 14.89 19.94
C LEU A 408 0.19 13.37 20.15
N LEU A 409 -0.42 12.63 19.23
CA LEU A 409 -0.44 11.16 19.28
C LEU A 409 0.99 10.60 19.26
N LEU A 410 1.87 11.17 18.44
CA LEU A 410 3.27 10.74 18.38
C LEU A 410 4.03 11.10 19.66
N LYS A 411 3.93 12.35 20.11
CA LYS A 411 4.75 12.90 21.19
C LYS A 411 4.32 12.39 22.57
N ASP A 412 3.02 12.40 22.85
CA ASP A 412 2.49 12.19 24.20
C ASP A 412 2.03 10.74 24.41
N TRP A 413 1.71 10.02 23.32
CA TRP A 413 1.17 8.65 23.37
C TRP A 413 2.05 7.61 22.69
N GLY A 414 3.14 7.99 22.02
CA GLY A 414 3.99 7.06 21.30
C GLY A 414 3.24 6.34 20.15
N ILE A 415 2.26 7.00 19.53
CA ILE A 415 1.44 6.47 18.44
C ILE A 415 1.74 7.26 17.17
N TYR A 416 2.22 6.57 16.13
CA TYR A 416 2.46 7.20 14.83
C TYR A 416 1.30 6.96 13.86
N ILE A 417 0.62 8.04 13.50
CA ILE A 417 -0.45 8.10 12.49
C ILE A 417 -0.18 9.30 11.59
N GLN A 418 -0.29 9.11 10.28
CA GLN A 418 -0.08 10.19 9.31
C GLN A 418 -1.34 11.02 9.11
N ALA A 419 -1.22 12.33 9.23
CA ALA A 419 -2.24 13.28 8.78
C ALA A 419 -2.26 13.34 7.25
N ILE A 420 -3.46 13.31 6.67
CA ILE A 420 -3.71 13.39 5.23
C ILE A 420 -4.43 14.70 4.94
N ASN A 421 -3.75 15.57 4.20
CA ASN A 421 -4.20 16.92 3.86
C ASN A 421 -4.22 17.13 2.35
N TYR A 422 -4.70 18.29 1.92
CA TYR A 422 -4.62 18.74 0.53
C TYR A 422 -3.16 18.66 0.01
N PRO A 423 -2.90 18.26 -1.25
CA PRO A 423 -3.87 17.91 -2.31
C PRO A 423 -4.30 16.44 -2.32
N THR A 424 -3.91 15.64 -1.34
CA THR A 424 -4.23 14.20 -1.29
C THR A 424 -5.72 13.97 -1.06
N VAL A 425 -6.36 14.85 -0.28
CA VAL A 425 -7.81 14.94 -0.09
C VAL A 425 -8.26 16.39 -0.29
N PRO A 426 -9.53 16.66 -0.64
CA PRO A 426 -10.07 18.01 -0.70
C PRO A 426 -9.94 18.76 0.63
N LYS A 427 -9.89 20.10 0.57
CA LYS A 427 -9.95 20.94 1.77
C LYS A 427 -11.30 20.79 2.48
N GLY A 428 -11.25 20.63 3.80
CA GLY A 428 -12.41 20.31 4.64
C GLY A 428 -12.65 18.81 4.80
N GLU A 429 -11.85 17.97 4.14
CA GLU A 429 -11.90 16.52 4.22
C GLU A 429 -10.65 15.90 4.82
N GLU A 430 -9.83 16.71 5.47
CA GLU A 430 -8.59 16.27 6.11
C GLU A 430 -8.89 15.20 7.16
N ARG A 431 -7.99 14.23 7.26
CA ARG A 431 -8.20 13.03 8.07
C ARG A 431 -6.91 12.44 8.61
N LEU A 432 -7.02 11.65 9.68
CA LEU A 432 -5.98 10.70 10.06
C LEU A 432 -6.29 9.35 9.39
N ARG A 433 -5.30 8.73 8.75
CA ARG A 433 -5.49 7.43 8.10
C ARG A 433 -4.91 6.31 8.96
N ILE A 434 -5.77 5.47 9.50
CA ILE A 434 -5.38 4.29 10.29
C ILE A 434 -5.52 3.04 9.43
N THR A 435 -4.54 2.14 9.56
CA THR A 435 -4.52 0.84 8.93
C THR A 435 -4.11 -0.21 9.97
N PRO A 436 -5.07 -0.84 10.64
CA PRO A 436 -4.77 -1.95 11.55
C PRO A 436 -4.01 -3.05 10.81
N THR A 437 -3.14 -3.75 11.52
CA THR A 437 -2.36 -4.87 10.98
C THR A 437 -2.63 -6.14 11.78
N SER A 438 -2.18 -7.28 11.28
CA SER A 438 -2.25 -8.55 12.02
C SER A 438 -1.50 -8.51 13.38
N GLY A 439 -0.59 -7.55 13.57
CA GLY A 439 0.16 -7.36 14.83
C GLY A 439 -0.46 -6.40 15.83
N HIS A 440 -1.56 -5.72 15.50
CA HIS A 440 -2.24 -4.80 16.42
C HIS A 440 -3.18 -5.58 17.36
N LEU A 441 -2.61 -6.13 18.43
CA LEU A 441 -3.36 -6.84 19.46
C LEU A 441 -4.29 -5.92 20.23
N HIS A 442 -5.14 -6.51 21.08
CA HIS A 442 -6.19 -5.81 21.82
C HIS A 442 -5.66 -4.63 22.64
N GLU A 443 -4.59 -4.83 23.39
CA GLU A 443 -3.99 -3.80 24.25
C GLU A 443 -3.52 -2.58 23.45
N LEU A 444 -3.04 -2.79 22.20
CA LEU A 444 -2.67 -1.69 21.32
C LEU A 444 -3.90 -0.95 20.80
N THR A 445 -4.99 -1.66 20.54
CA THR A 445 -6.26 -1.04 20.13
C THR A 445 -6.86 -0.21 21.26
N GLU A 446 -6.89 -0.71 22.48
CA GLU A 446 -7.35 0.04 23.66
C GLU A 446 -6.52 1.31 23.89
N HIS A 447 -5.19 1.18 23.80
CA HIS A 447 -4.26 2.30 23.89
C HIS A 447 -4.53 3.35 22.80
N LEU A 448 -4.71 2.92 21.53
CA LEU A 448 -5.06 3.81 20.42
C LEU A 448 -6.36 4.56 20.69
N VAL A 449 -7.43 3.84 21.05
CA VAL A 449 -8.77 4.42 21.24
C VAL A 449 -8.75 5.43 22.38
N THR A 450 -8.07 5.12 23.49
CA THR A 450 -7.89 6.02 24.63
C THR A 450 -7.14 7.29 24.21
N ALA A 451 -6.04 7.13 23.47
CA ALA A 451 -5.23 8.26 23.00
C ALA A 451 -6.00 9.16 22.03
N VAL A 452 -6.70 8.56 21.06
CA VAL A 452 -7.51 9.31 20.09
C VAL A 452 -8.62 10.09 20.80
N ASP A 453 -9.35 9.46 21.73
CA ASP A 453 -10.41 10.12 22.51
C ASP A 453 -9.88 11.31 23.31
N ALA A 454 -8.72 11.15 23.97
CA ALA A 454 -8.06 12.23 24.72
C ALA A 454 -7.64 13.39 23.80
N VAL A 455 -7.00 13.09 22.65
CA VAL A 455 -6.54 14.11 21.70
C VAL A 455 -7.72 14.83 21.04
N TRP A 456 -8.79 14.12 20.67
CA TRP A 456 -10.02 14.73 20.15
C TRP A 456 -10.63 15.73 21.13
N THR A 457 -10.70 15.33 22.41
CA THR A 457 -11.19 16.20 23.49
C THR A 457 -10.29 17.42 23.69
N GLN A 458 -8.97 17.22 23.75
CA GLN A 458 -7.98 18.28 23.98
C GLN A 458 -8.00 19.35 22.88
N LEU A 459 -8.14 18.92 21.61
CA LEU A 459 -8.13 19.82 20.46
C LEU A 459 -9.53 20.32 20.05
N GLY A 460 -10.60 19.83 20.67
CA GLY A 460 -11.98 20.15 20.30
C GLY A 460 -12.32 19.73 18.88
N ILE A 461 -11.77 18.58 18.40
CA ILE A 461 -12.07 18.05 17.07
C ILE A 461 -13.50 17.55 17.07
N LYS A 462 -14.26 17.83 15.99
CA LYS A 462 -15.65 17.43 15.84
C LYS A 462 -15.81 15.92 15.93
N ARG A 463 -16.80 15.49 16.70
CA ARG A 463 -17.24 14.11 16.83
C ARG A 463 -18.37 13.79 15.85
N ILE A 464 -18.84 12.54 15.80
CA ILE A 464 -19.95 12.14 14.92
C ILE A 464 -21.20 12.98 15.22
N SER A 465 -21.53 13.15 16.50
CA SER A 465 -22.64 13.99 16.97
C SER A 465 -22.54 15.44 16.51
N ASP A 466 -21.34 16.02 16.53
CA ASP A 466 -21.10 17.39 16.06
C ASP A 466 -21.24 17.52 14.54
N TRP A 467 -20.78 16.52 13.79
CA TRP A 467 -20.94 16.47 12.34
C TRP A 467 -22.42 16.33 11.95
N ALA A 468 -23.16 15.46 12.63
CA ALA A 468 -24.60 15.29 12.41
C ALA A 468 -25.39 16.56 12.71
N ALA A 469 -25.03 17.30 13.77
CA ALA A 469 -25.66 18.57 14.09
C ALA A 469 -25.33 19.68 13.07
N ALA A 470 -24.09 19.70 12.57
CA ALA A 470 -23.64 20.71 11.61
C ALA A 470 -24.14 20.45 10.17
N ARG A 471 -24.37 19.19 9.82
CA ARG A 471 -24.79 18.74 8.47
C ARG A 471 -25.75 17.56 8.60
N PRO A 472 -27.05 17.84 8.81
CA PRO A 472 -28.07 16.80 8.98
C PRO A 472 -28.19 15.82 7.79
N GLU A 473 -27.81 16.27 6.58
CA GLU A 473 -27.73 15.45 5.36
C GLU A 473 -26.54 14.47 5.38
N GLY A 474 -25.67 14.57 6.36
CA GLY A 474 -24.42 13.81 6.46
C GLY A 474 -23.25 14.46 5.72
N PHE A 475 -22.03 14.12 6.16
CA PHE A 475 -20.79 14.52 5.47
C PHE A 475 -19.88 13.32 5.31
N LEU A 476 -19.57 12.96 4.06
CA LEU A 476 -18.79 11.76 3.72
C LEU A 476 -19.38 10.47 4.35
N GLY A 477 -20.67 10.43 4.60
CA GLY A 477 -21.37 9.30 5.23
C GLY A 477 -21.16 9.17 6.75
N VAL A 478 -20.43 10.10 7.40
CA VAL A 478 -20.23 10.07 8.85
C VAL A 478 -21.56 10.21 9.57
N GLY A 479 -21.82 9.29 10.52
CA GLY A 479 -23.09 9.23 11.26
C GLY A 479 -24.23 8.49 10.53
N GLN A 480 -24.03 8.07 9.29
CA GLN A 480 -24.99 7.23 8.56
C GLN A 480 -24.61 5.76 8.71
N HIS A 481 -25.33 5.01 9.54
CA HIS A 481 -24.97 3.63 9.89
C HIS A 481 -25.47 2.59 8.87
N ASP A 482 -26.55 2.88 8.14
CA ASP A 482 -27.26 1.92 7.29
C ASP A 482 -26.92 2.03 5.80
N LEU A 483 -25.74 2.57 5.45
CA LEU A 483 -25.31 2.59 4.06
C LEU A 483 -24.87 1.20 3.61
N PRO A 484 -25.41 0.65 2.51
CA PRO A 484 -24.96 -0.64 1.95
C PRO A 484 -23.45 -0.70 1.68
N SER A 485 -22.83 0.45 1.43
CA SER A 485 -21.39 0.59 1.24
C SER A 485 -20.56 0.39 2.50
N ASN A 486 -21.18 0.14 3.67
CA ASN A 486 -20.51 -0.10 4.94
C ASN A 486 -20.32 -1.56 5.29
N GLU A 487 -21.01 -2.45 4.61
CA GLU A 487 -20.91 -3.88 4.89
C GLU A 487 -19.50 -4.37 4.58
N PRO A 488 -18.80 -5.00 5.55
CA PRO A 488 -17.47 -5.53 5.32
C PRO A 488 -17.46 -6.55 4.19
N LEU A 489 -16.44 -6.48 3.31
CA LEU A 489 -16.26 -7.45 2.22
C LEU A 489 -16.14 -8.89 2.74
N TRP A 490 -15.40 -9.09 3.82
CA TRP A 490 -15.30 -10.39 4.48
C TRP A 490 -16.56 -10.66 5.29
N THR A 491 -17.19 -11.79 5.06
CA THR A 491 -18.33 -12.24 5.86
C THR A 491 -17.88 -12.88 7.18
N ASP A 492 -18.79 -13.01 8.16
CA ASP A 492 -18.47 -13.69 9.43
C ASP A 492 -18.12 -15.16 9.22
N VAL A 493 -18.76 -15.82 8.25
CA VAL A 493 -18.43 -17.21 7.87
C VAL A 493 -17.01 -17.29 7.33
N GLN A 494 -16.61 -16.40 6.42
CA GLN A 494 -15.25 -16.36 5.88
C GLN A 494 -14.20 -16.06 6.94
N LEU A 495 -14.55 -15.27 7.95
CA LEU A 495 -13.67 -14.99 9.09
C LEU A 495 -13.66 -16.10 10.15
N GLY A 496 -14.55 -17.10 10.04
CA GLY A 496 -14.73 -18.14 11.05
C GLY A 496 -15.38 -17.66 12.34
N LEU A 497 -16.15 -16.57 12.26
CA LEU A 497 -16.92 -15.99 13.38
C LEU A 497 -18.34 -16.54 13.46
N ALA A 498 -18.84 -17.17 12.39
CA ALA A 498 -20.15 -17.83 12.30
C ALA A 498 -20.01 -19.17 11.55
N GLU A 499 -20.92 -20.12 11.84
CA GLU A 499 -21.02 -21.38 11.10
C GLU A 499 -21.75 -21.15 9.76
N PRO A 500 -21.45 -21.93 8.70
CA PRO A 500 -22.20 -21.89 7.45
C PRO A 500 -23.68 -22.27 7.68
N GLU A 501 -24.62 -21.55 7.06
CA GLU A 501 -26.08 -21.72 7.25
C GLU A 501 -26.66 -23.11 6.94
N ASN A 502 -25.87 -24.05 6.39
CA ASN A 502 -26.30 -25.41 6.03
C ASN A 502 -26.14 -26.46 7.15
N SER A 503 -25.72 -26.10 8.36
CA SER A 503 -25.81 -27.01 9.50
C SER A 503 -27.19 -26.89 10.11
N SER A 504 -28.12 -27.79 9.70
CA SER A 504 -29.46 -27.92 10.29
C SER A 504 -29.35 -28.33 11.76
N HIS A 505 -29.26 -27.37 12.64
CA HIS A 505 -29.64 -27.54 14.06
C HIS A 505 -30.14 -26.19 14.58
N ASN A 506 -31.42 -26.16 14.92
CA ASN A 506 -32.06 -25.09 15.68
C ASN A 506 -31.27 -24.79 16.96
N MET A 507 -30.64 -23.63 17.01
CA MET A 507 -30.27 -23.00 18.26
C MET A 507 -30.68 -21.53 18.24
N THR A 508 -31.81 -21.25 18.84
CA THR A 508 -32.18 -19.93 19.35
C THR A 508 -31.19 -19.55 20.45
N GLY A 509 -30.26 -18.67 20.12
CA GLY A 509 -29.32 -18.12 21.08
C GLY A 509 -28.65 -16.91 20.49
N VAL A 510 -29.14 -15.72 20.79
CA VAL A 510 -28.46 -14.45 20.55
C VAL A 510 -27.21 -14.44 21.42
N TYR A 511 -26.08 -14.87 20.85
CA TYR A 511 -24.76 -14.64 21.46
C TYR A 511 -24.16 -13.37 20.89
N CYS A 512 -24.40 -12.25 21.59
CA CYS A 512 -23.53 -11.09 21.50
C CYS A 512 -22.21 -11.43 22.22
N LEU A 513 -21.39 -12.29 21.61
CA LEU A 513 -20.01 -12.46 22.03
C LEU A 513 -19.25 -11.25 21.53
N THR A 514 -18.64 -10.50 22.45
CA THR A 514 -17.68 -9.46 22.09
C THR A 514 -16.61 -10.10 21.20
N THR A 515 -16.28 -9.46 20.09
CA THR A 515 -15.34 -9.93 19.04
C THR A 515 -14.00 -10.46 19.59
N TRP A 516 -13.70 -10.19 20.85
CA TRP A 516 -12.46 -10.54 21.55
C TRP A 516 -12.45 -11.93 22.21
N GLU A 517 -13.59 -12.41 22.68
CA GLU A 517 -13.66 -13.78 23.24
C GLU A 517 -13.45 -14.87 22.17
N VAL A 518 -13.78 -14.54 20.92
CA VAL A 518 -13.57 -15.44 19.78
C VAL A 518 -12.08 -15.52 19.42
N CYS A 519 -11.32 -14.42 19.54
CA CYS A 519 -9.86 -14.42 19.29
C CYS A 519 -9.07 -15.31 20.27
N SER A 520 -9.50 -15.41 21.54
CA SER A 520 -8.83 -16.30 22.51
C SER A 520 -9.07 -17.76 22.19
N LYS A 521 -10.27 -18.12 21.70
CA LYS A 521 -10.62 -19.50 21.30
C LYS A 521 -10.02 -19.93 19.97
N ALA A 522 -9.79 -19.02 19.03
CA ALA A 522 -9.16 -19.32 17.76
C ALA A 522 -7.65 -19.64 17.91
N LYS A 523 -6.96 -19.01 18.88
CA LYS A 523 -5.56 -19.34 19.21
C LYS A 523 -5.36 -20.77 19.73
N GLU A 524 -6.36 -21.34 20.39
CA GLU A 524 -6.25 -22.70 20.95
C GLU A 524 -6.47 -23.81 19.92
N LYS A 525 -7.21 -23.56 18.83
CA LYS A 525 -7.62 -24.60 17.88
C LYS A 525 -6.72 -24.80 16.66
N ASN A 526 -5.90 -23.85 16.23
CA ASN A 526 -5.24 -23.89 14.92
C ASN A 526 -3.76 -23.47 14.87
N MET A 527 -2.99 -23.62 15.94
CA MET A 527 -1.53 -23.49 15.83
C MET A 527 -0.88 -24.85 15.66
N PRO A 528 -0.17 -25.11 14.56
CA PRO A 528 0.84 -26.16 14.56
C PRO A 528 1.92 -25.78 15.58
N LYS A 529 2.22 -26.69 16.51
CA LYS A 529 3.30 -26.51 17.50
C LYS A 529 4.64 -26.43 16.76
N LEU A 530 5.02 -25.25 16.33
CA LEU A 530 6.41 -24.98 15.93
C LEU A 530 7.26 -24.93 17.21
N ARG A 531 8.00 -26.00 17.46
CA ARG A 531 9.06 -26.02 18.49
C ARG A 531 10.17 -25.10 18.00
N TYR A 532 10.33 -23.95 18.66
CA TYR A 532 11.55 -23.17 18.57
C TYR A 532 12.61 -23.87 19.43
N SER A 533 13.66 -24.41 18.82
CA SER A 533 14.95 -24.62 19.49
C SER A 533 15.75 -23.32 19.32
N LEU A 534 16.18 -22.78 20.45
CA LEU A 534 17.12 -21.67 20.57
C LEU A 534 18.45 -21.97 19.89
#